data_3aed26925b352c52dd65ff7cef1a8be5
#
_entry.id   3aed26925b352c52dd65ff7cef1a8be5
#
_cell.length_a   1.000
_cell.length_b   1.000
_cell.length_c   1.000
_cell.angle_alpha   90.00
_cell.angle_beta   90.00
_cell.angle_gamma   90.00
#
_symmetry.space_group_name_H-M   'P 1'
#
loop_
_entity.id
_entity.type
_entity.pdbx_description
1 polymer ?
#
loop_
_entity_poly.entity_id
_entity_poly.type
_entity_poly.pdbx_seq_one_letter_code
_entity_poly.pdbx_strand_id
1 'polypeptide(L)'
;MIYFDNSATTLHKPDSVADAVYNAIASQQFANPGRAAHKTAHAALASLYKTRIAVARIFHITDPLQVALCQNATAALNLVLKSLFGAGDHLITTALEHNSVLRPLYQLESQGAELSIIGFDLETGELDYAAM
;
A
#
# COMPACT_ATOMS: atom_id res chain seq x y z
N MET A 1 -20.13 -9.13 18.48
CA MET A 1 -19.74 -9.76 17.18
C MET A 1 -18.23 -9.92 17.18
N ILE A 2 -17.73 -11.12 16.83
CA ILE A 2 -16.29 -11.34 16.66
C ILE A 2 -15.97 -11.11 15.19
N TYR A 3 -14.93 -10.28 14.89
CA TYR A 3 -14.52 -9.93 13.54
C TYR A 3 -13.06 -10.30 13.32
N PHE A 4 -12.79 -11.22 12.40
CA PHE A 4 -11.46 -11.78 12.13
C PHE A 4 -10.83 -11.29 10.82
N ASP A 5 -11.48 -10.36 10.09
CA ASP A 5 -11.03 -9.91 8.78
C ASP A 5 -10.47 -8.48 8.80
N ASN A 6 -9.83 -8.09 9.91
CA ASN A 6 -9.21 -6.76 10.05
C ASN A 6 -8.03 -6.54 9.09
N SER A 7 -7.41 -7.61 8.59
CA SER A 7 -6.34 -7.52 7.59
C SER A 7 -6.86 -7.05 6.23
N ALA A 8 -8.08 -7.40 5.86
CA ALA A 8 -8.73 -6.91 4.66
C ALA A 8 -9.21 -5.46 4.84
N THR A 9 -9.90 -5.19 5.95
CA THR A 9 -10.30 -3.84 6.34
C THR A 9 -10.61 -3.77 7.83
N THR A 10 -10.15 -2.73 8.50
CA THR A 10 -10.44 -2.49 9.92
C THR A 10 -11.92 -2.15 10.10
N LEU A 11 -12.68 -2.98 10.84
CA LEU A 11 -14.10 -2.73 11.11
C LEU A 11 -14.29 -1.53 12.05
N HIS A 12 -13.62 -1.56 13.19
CA HIS A 12 -13.68 -0.50 14.20
C HIS A 12 -12.56 0.51 13.98
N LYS A 13 -12.89 1.62 13.34
CA LYS A 13 -11.96 2.75 13.17
C LYS A 13 -12.02 3.65 14.41
N PRO A 14 -10.90 4.24 14.86
CA PRO A 14 -10.93 5.27 15.90
C PRO A 14 -11.84 6.44 15.50
N ASP A 15 -12.56 7.01 16.47
CA ASP A 15 -13.47 8.15 16.22
C ASP A 15 -12.74 9.32 15.54
N SER A 16 -11.48 9.54 15.90
CA SER A 16 -10.62 10.55 15.27
C SER A 16 -10.49 10.43 13.76
N VAL A 17 -10.64 9.21 13.19
CA VAL A 17 -10.62 9.00 11.73
C VAL A 17 -11.92 9.52 11.11
N ALA A 18 -13.06 9.19 11.71
CA ALA A 18 -14.36 9.69 11.25
C ALA A 18 -14.43 11.21 11.34
N ASP A 19 -13.99 11.77 12.46
CA ASP A 19 -13.94 13.22 12.70
C ASP A 19 -13.03 13.93 11.69
N ALA A 20 -11.86 13.39 11.39
CA ALA A 20 -10.94 13.97 10.42
C ALA A 20 -11.53 13.99 9.00
N VAL A 21 -12.21 12.93 8.59
CA VAL A 21 -12.88 12.85 7.27
C VAL A 21 -14.04 13.83 7.22
N TYR A 22 -14.89 13.84 8.25
CA TYR A 22 -16.01 14.76 8.33
C TYR A 22 -15.54 16.22 8.27
N ASN A 23 -14.56 16.59 9.08
CA ASN A 23 -14.02 17.96 9.11
C ASN A 23 -13.35 18.35 7.78
N ALA A 24 -12.67 17.43 7.11
CA ALA A 24 -12.08 17.69 5.80
C ALA A 24 -13.15 18.06 4.76
N ILE A 25 -14.31 17.39 4.79
CA ILE A 25 -15.42 17.65 3.87
C ILE A 25 -16.20 18.89 4.30
N ALA A 26 -16.61 18.97 5.57
CA ALA A 26 -17.49 20.02 6.08
C ALA A 26 -16.84 21.42 6.09
N SER A 27 -15.52 21.50 6.29
CA SER A 27 -14.81 22.78 6.31
C SER A 27 -14.73 23.49 4.97
N GLN A 28 -14.89 22.77 3.85
CA GLN A 28 -14.72 23.29 2.47
C GLN A 28 -13.36 23.99 2.25
N GLN A 29 -12.34 23.64 3.05
CA GLN A 29 -11.02 24.30 3.01
C GLN A 29 -10.02 23.63 2.07
N PHE A 30 -10.36 22.45 1.51
CA PHE A 30 -9.47 21.67 0.67
C PHE A 30 -9.92 21.69 -0.79
N ALA A 31 -9.02 22.11 -1.67
CA ALA A 31 -9.18 22.06 -3.12
C ALA A 31 -8.10 21.14 -3.75
N ASN A 32 -7.99 21.16 -5.08
CA ASN A 32 -6.99 20.34 -5.77
C ASN A 32 -5.55 20.76 -5.38
N PRO A 33 -4.78 19.89 -4.73
CA PRO A 33 -3.41 20.21 -4.28
C PRO A 33 -2.42 20.45 -5.42
N GLY A 34 -2.70 19.92 -6.63
CA GLY A 34 -1.86 20.14 -7.82
C GLY A 34 -1.96 21.54 -8.44
N ARG A 35 -2.88 22.38 -7.96
CA ARG A 35 -3.09 23.76 -8.41
C ARG A 35 -2.86 24.77 -7.30
N ALA A 36 -1.72 24.69 -6.64
CA ALA A 36 -1.40 25.42 -5.41
C ALA A 36 -1.31 26.96 -5.53
N ALA A 37 -2.07 27.57 -6.43
CA ALA A 37 -2.10 29.04 -6.61
C ALA A 37 -3.03 29.78 -5.64
N HIS A 38 -3.80 29.07 -4.78
CA HIS A 38 -4.75 29.67 -3.86
C HIS A 38 -4.78 28.93 -2.51
N LYS A 39 -5.29 29.62 -1.49
CA LYS A 39 -5.24 29.19 -0.08
C LYS A 39 -5.75 27.76 0.16
N THR A 40 -6.87 27.38 -0.46
CA THR A 40 -7.48 26.06 -0.27
C THR A 40 -6.68 24.93 -0.95
N ALA A 41 -5.99 25.20 -2.05
CA ALA A 41 -5.06 24.26 -2.66
C ALA A 41 -3.80 24.09 -1.80
N HIS A 42 -3.27 25.17 -1.23
CA HIS A 42 -2.17 25.08 -0.26
C HIS A 42 -2.55 24.28 0.98
N ALA A 43 -3.78 24.44 1.51
CA ALA A 43 -4.25 23.65 2.64
C ALA A 43 -4.29 22.15 2.31
N ALA A 44 -4.76 21.78 1.13
CA ALA A 44 -4.77 20.39 0.66
C ALA A 44 -3.34 19.83 0.52
N LEU A 45 -2.44 20.59 -0.10
CA LEU A 45 -1.03 20.19 -0.25
C LEU A 45 -0.35 20.00 1.12
N ALA A 46 -0.58 20.92 2.04
CA ALA A 46 -0.04 20.84 3.41
C ALA A 46 -0.57 19.60 4.15
N SER A 47 -1.85 19.23 3.96
CA SER A 47 -2.42 18.02 4.54
C SER A 47 -1.76 16.75 3.99
N LEU A 48 -1.57 16.65 2.66
CA LEU A 48 -0.85 15.55 2.04
C LEU A 48 0.59 15.44 2.55
N TYR A 49 1.29 16.57 2.66
CA TYR A 49 2.67 16.57 3.15
C TYR A 49 2.78 16.16 4.62
N LYS A 50 1.86 16.61 5.48
CA LYS A 50 1.76 16.13 6.87
C LYS A 50 1.54 14.62 6.95
N THR A 51 0.72 14.07 6.08
CA THR A 51 0.50 12.61 5.99
C THR A 51 1.80 11.89 5.61
N ARG A 52 2.54 12.38 4.62
CA ARG A 52 3.85 11.83 4.25
C ARG A 52 4.84 11.86 5.40
N ILE A 53 4.91 12.96 6.14
CA ILE A 53 5.76 13.08 7.35
C ILE A 53 5.36 12.03 8.39
N ALA A 54 4.07 11.84 8.66
CA ALA A 54 3.60 10.87 9.64
C ALA A 54 3.97 9.44 9.24
N VAL A 55 3.77 9.07 7.98
CA VAL A 55 4.17 7.76 7.45
C VAL A 55 5.69 7.59 7.47
N ALA A 56 6.44 8.59 7.03
CA ALA A 56 7.90 8.56 7.03
C ALA A 56 8.47 8.31 8.45
N ARG A 57 7.87 8.90 9.49
CA ARG A 57 8.26 8.66 10.88
C ARG A 57 8.04 7.22 11.31
N ILE A 58 6.91 6.60 10.93
CA ILE A 58 6.60 5.20 11.28
C ILE A 58 7.61 4.24 10.65
N PHE A 59 8.02 4.50 9.41
CA PHE A 59 8.92 3.64 8.65
C PHE A 59 10.40 4.10 8.67
N HIS A 60 10.75 5.09 9.49
CA HIS A 60 12.11 5.65 9.60
C HIS A 60 12.67 6.15 8.25
N ILE A 61 11.81 6.68 7.38
CA ILE A 61 12.18 7.28 6.11
C ILE A 61 12.66 8.72 6.36
N THR A 62 13.85 9.04 5.91
CA THR A 62 14.47 10.35 6.15
C THR A 62 13.79 11.48 5.37
N ASP A 63 13.45 11.23 4.09
CA ASP A 63 12.79 12.21 3.24
C ASP A 63 11.32 11.85 3.02
N PRO A 64 10.37 12.65 3.53
CA PRO A 64 8.93 12.41 3.31
C PRO A 64 8.50 12.41 1.85
N LEU A 65 9.28 12.97 0.93
CA LEU A 65 8.99 12.94 -0.51
C LEU A 65 9.15 11.55 -1.12
N GLN A 66 9.87 10.65 -0.45
CA GLN A 66 9.96 9.23 -0.83
C GLN A 66 8.67 8.43 -0.51
N VAL A 67 7.72 9.02 0.22
CA VAL A 67 6.42 8.40 0.50
C VAL A 67 5.45 8.74 -0.63
N ALA A 68 5.11 7.77 -1.46
CA ALA A 68 4.07 7.88 -2.48
C ALA A 68 2.72 7.42 -1.91
N LEU A 69 1.67 8.23 -2.08
CA LEU A 69 0.32 7.91 -1.66
C LEU A 69 -0.46 7.35 -2.85
N CYS A 70 -1.02 6.15 -2.69
CA CYS A 70 -1.82 5.47 -3.71
C CYS A 70 -3.27 5.31 -3.21
N GLN A 71 -4.19 4.99 -4.12
CA GLN A 71 -5.61 4.81 -3.80
C GLN A 71 -5.85 3.64 -2.84
N ASN A 72 -5.04 2.58 -2.97
CA ASN A 72 -5.11 1.37 -2.14
C ASN A 72 -3.80 0.57 -2.27
N ALA A 73 -3.66 -0.46 -1.45
CA ALA A 73 -2.50 -1.35 -1.46
C ALA A 73 -2.32 -2.07 -2.81
N THR A 74 -3.40 -2.48 -3.48
CA THR A 74 -3.34 -3.11 -4.80
C THR A 74 -2.68 -2.21 -5.83
N ALA A 75 -3.05 -0.92 -5.88
CA ALA A 75 -2.44 0.04 -6.79
C ALA A 75 -0.96 0.27 -6.46
N ALA A 76 -0.61 0.36 -5.17
CA ALA A 76 0.77 0.53 -4.73
C ALA A 76 1.65 -0.68 -5.10
N LEU A 77 1.17 -1.90 -4.84
CA LEU A 77 1.88 -3.14 -5.17
C LEU A 77 2.08 -3.29 -6.68
N ASN A 78 1.03 -3.05 -7.48
CA ASN A 78 1.16 -3.09 -8.94
C ASN A 78 2.14 -2.04 -9.47
N LEU A 79 2.13 -0.84 -8.91
CA LEU A 79 3.07 0.20 -9.29
C LEU A 79 4.52 -0.24 -9.04
N VAL A 80 4.81 -0.74 -7.83
CA VAL A 80 6.16 -1.15 -7.45
C VAL A 80 6.61 -2.36 -8.27
N LEU A 81 5.82 -3.44 -8.28
CA LEU A 81 6.19 -4.69 -8.95
C LEU A 81 6.44 -4.48 -10.45
N LYS A 82 5.52 -3.80 -11.14
CA LYS A 82 5.63 -3.57 -12.59
C LYS A 82 6.65 -2.51 -13.00
N SER A 83 7.07 -1.65 -12.08
CA SER A 83 8.07 -0.61 -12.37
C SER A 83 9.50 -1.06 -12.11
N LEU A 84 9.70 -1.99 -11.18
CA LEU A 84 11.03 -2.39 -10.74
C LEU A 84 11.49 -3.72 -11.33
N PHE A 85 10.57 -4.58 -11.76
CA PHE A 85 10.88 -5.94 -12.20
C PHE A 85 10.41 -6.21 -13.61
N GLY A 86 11.13 -7.12 -14.31
CA GLY A 86 10.86 -7.51 -15.70
C GLY A 86 11.51 -8.81 -16.10
N ALA A 87 11.68 -9.04 -17.40
CA ALA A 87 12.31 -10.23 -17.93
C ALA A 87 13.74 -10.40 -17.40
N GLY A 88 14.07 -11.61 -16.94
CA GLY A 88 15.37 -11.95 -16.37
C GLY A 88 15.52 -11.71 -14.86
N ASP A 89 14.56 -11.06 -14.22
CA ASP A 89 14.53 -10.96 -12.76
C ASP A 89 13.95 -12.24 -12.14
N HIS A 90 14.42 -12.62 -10.96
CA HIS A 90 13.86 -13.70 -10.16
C HIS A 90 13.10 -13.15 -8.96
N LEU A 91 11.82 -13.51 -8.86
CA LEU A 91 10.89 -13.07 -7.85
C LEU A 91 10.52 -14.25 -6.96
N ILE A 92 10.63 -14.07 -5.65
CA ILE A 92 10.27 -15.09 -4.66
C ILE A 92 9.08 -14.58 -3.87
N THR A 93 8.06 -15.41 -3.72
CA THR A 93 6.85 -15.09 -2.94
C THR A 93 6.32 -16.33 -2.23
N THR A 94 5.28 -16.17 -1.43
CA THR A 94 4.64 -17.28 -0.71
C THR A 94 3.31 -17.66 -1.34
N ALA A 95 2.87 -18.89 -1.11
CA ALA A 95 1.54 -19.35 -1.53
C ALA A 95 0.39 -18.71 -0.71
N LEU A 96 0.72 -17.98 0.36
CA LEU A 96 -0.25 -17.31 1.24
C LEU A 96 -0.60 -15.89 0.79
N GLU A 97 -0.02 -15.43 -0.32
CA GLU A 97 -0.18 -14.06 -0.77
C GLU A 97 -1.59 -13.76 -1.29
N HIS A 98 -1.98 -12.51 -1.10
CA HIS A 98 -3.22 -11.99 -1.67
C HIS A 98 -3.11 -11.81 -3.19
N ASN A 99 -4.22 -11.86 -3.90
CA ASN A 99 -4.30 -11.65 -5.37
C ASN A 99 -3.69 -10.33 -5.86
N SER A 100 -3.61 -9.31 -5.01
CA SER A 100 -2.93 -8.04 -5.35
C SER A 100 -1.43 -8.19 -5.53
N VAL A 101 -0.84 -9.26 -5.00
CA VAL A 101 0.58 -9.66 -5.19
C VAL A 101 0.67 -10.70 -6.29
N LEU A 102 -0.09 -11.79 -6.21
CA LEU A 102 0.04 -12.92 -7.14
C LEU A 102 -0.26 -12.55 -8.59
N ARG A 103 -1.32 -11.77 -8.85
CA ARG A 103 -1.68 -11.40 -10.23
C ARG A 103 -0.59 -10.62 -10.97
N PRO A 104 0.00 -9.55 -10.41
CA PRO A 104 1.12 -8.88 -11.08
C PRO A 104 2.37 -9.76 -11.19
N LEU A 105 2.63 -10.69 -10.25
CA LEU A 105 3.75 -11.65 -10.34
C LEU A 105 3.55 -12.61 -11.50
N TYR A 106 2.39 -13.23 -11.67
CA TYR A 106 2.08 -14.07 -12.82
C TYR A 106 2.17 -13.32 -14.16
N GLN A 107 1.80 -12.02 -14.15
CA GLN A 107 1.98 -11.20 -15.35
C GLN A 107 3.47 -11.02 -15.67
N LEU A 108 4.32 -10.74 -14.69
CA LEU A 108 5.76 -10.62 -14.88
C LEU A 108 6.39 -11.94 -15.32
N GLU A 109 5.98 -13.06 -14.73
CA GLU A 109 6.39 -14.40 -15.16
C GLU A 109 6.07 -14.65 -16.64
N SER A 110 4.85 -14.31 -17.09
CA SER A 110 4.45 -14.42 -18.50
C SER A 110 5.27 -13.53 -19.45
N GLN A 111 5.95 -12.52 -18.91
CA GLN A 111 6.82 -11.58 -19.60
C GLN A 111 8.31 -11.94 -19.52
N GLY A 112 8.64 -13.07 -18.90
CA GLY A 112 9.99 -13.61 -18.84
C GLY A 112 10.74 -13.41 -17.52
N ALA A 113 10.07 -13.00 -16.45
CA ALA A 113 10.62 -13.09 -15.12
C ALA A 113 10.54 -14.54 -14.60
N GLU A 114 11.46 -14.94 -13.72
CA GLU A 114 11.39 -16.20 -12.98
C GLU A 114 10.56 -15.99 -11.71
N LEU A 115 9.63 -16.92 -11.43
CA LEU A 115 8.77 -16.82 -10.24
C LEU A 115 8.87 -18.09 -9.41
N SER A 116 9.34 -17.97 -8.16
CA SER A 116 9.32 -19.04 -7.16
C SER A 116 8.23 -18.77 -6.12
N ILE A 117 7.30 -19.72 -5.99
CA ILE A 117 6.23 -19.65 -4.99
C ILE A 117 6.52 -20.67 -3.90
N ILE A 118 6.85 -20.18 -2.71
CA ILE A 118 7.16 -21.00 -1.54
C ILE A 118 5.86 -21.51 -0.92
N GLY A 119 5.75 -22.83 -0.82
CA GLY A 119 4.63 -23.51 -0.19
C GLY A 119 4.62 -23.35 1.32
N PHE A 120 3.57 -23.85 1.95
CA PHE A 120 3.46 -23.92 3.41
C PHE A 120 2.78 -25.24 3.82
N ASP A 121 3.09 -25.69 5.01
CA ASP A 121 2.45 -26.85 5.63
C ASP A 121 1.03 -26.50 6.06
N LEU A 122 0.05 -27.30 5.64
CA LEU A 122 -1.37 -27.05 5.93
C LEU A 122 -1.76 -27.31 7.40
N GLU A 123 -0.97 -28.13 8.13
CA GLU A 123 -1.27 -28.47 9.53
C GLU A 123 -0.63 -27.48 10.48
N THR A 124 0.62 -27.08 10.20
CA THR A 124 1.39 -26.18 11.08
C THR A 124 1.31 -24.73 10.65
N GLY A 125 1.03 -24.46 9.37
CA GLY A 125 1.08 -23.11 8.78
C GLY A 125 2.49 -22.59 8.54
N GLU A 126 3.53 -23.43 8.73
CA GLU A 126 4.92 -23.05 8.53
C GLU A 126 5.28 -22.99 7.03
N LEU A 127 6.05 -21.97 6.65
CA LEU A 127 6.58 -21.87 5.28
C LEU A 127 7.70 -22.88 5.06
N ASP A 128 7.79 -23.41 3.83
CA ASP A 128 8.88 -24.29 3.40
C ASP A 128 10.15 -23.46 3.11
N TYR A 129 10.85 -23.06 4.17
CA TYR A 129 12.11 -22.31 4.05
C TYR A 129 13.23 -23.10 3.37
N ALA A 130 13.12 -24.43 3.26
CA ALA A 130 14.12 -25.23 2.58
C ALA A 130 14.02 -25.10 1.04
N ALA A 131 12.84 -24.69 0.54
CA ALA A 131 12.59 -24.41 -0.87
C ALA A 131 12.96 -22.97 -1.28
N MET A 132 13.47 -22.15 -0.35
CA MET A 132 13.87 -20.77 -0.56
C MET A 132 15.35 -20.69 -0.98
#